data_5963206f656651325a649b6c454d9ada
#
_entry.id   5963206f656651325a649b6c454d9ada
#
_cell.length_a   1.000
_cell.length_b   1.000
_cell.length_c   1.000
_cell.angle_alpha   90.00
_cell.angle_beta   90.00
_cell.angle_gamma   90.00
#
_symmetry.space_group_name_H-M   'P 1'
#
loop_
_entity.id
_entity.type
_entity.pdbx_description
1 polymer ?
#
loop_
_entity_poly.entity_id
_entity_poly.type
_entity_poly.pdbx_seq_one_letter_code
_entity_poly.pdbx_strand_id
1 'polypeptide(L)'
;LINMSHPEGSPLAFFPPTYYLDLRFSKEDWNQGKTMTLEACAAGHAFLDLYDYTGEQMYYDRALGIADTYLRLQREDGSYPIKIDFKTGEPVNEVGAMLHPLLNYILRLHNQYGITKYDIITEKGEKWMDEIAVETFNMTGQFEDVNVMGLEPYENLTNCTAAPYASYLLNKETVSEKDLNNAIDLIRLSED
;
A
#
# COMPACT_ATOMS: atom_id res chain seq x y z
N LEU A 1 5.04 -18.02 -2.83
CA LEU A 1 4.13 -17.06 -2.19
C LEU A 1 2.85 -17.71 -1.71
N ILE A 2 2.11 -18.47 -2.54
CA ILE A 2 0.80 -19.05 -2.17
C ILE A 2 0.84 -19.82 -0.86
N ASN A 3 1.80 -20.74 -0.71
CA ASN A 3 1.93 -21.58 0.49
C ASN A 3 2.41 -20.83 1.73
N MET A 4 2.87 -19.59 1.56
CA MET A 4 3.37 -18.74 2.64
C MET A 4 2.36 -17.67 3.04
N SER A 5 1.37 -17.41 2.18
CA SER A 5 0.34 -16.40 2.45
C SER A 5 -0.56 -16.82 3.61
N HIS A 6 -1.04 -15.83 4.35
CA HIS A 6 -2.02 -16.05 5.41
C HIS A 6 -3.26 -16.76 4.87
N PRO A 7 -3.79 -17.76 5.59
CA PRO A 7 -4.92 -18.54 5.11
C PRO A 7 -6.19 -17.71 5.03
N GLU A 8 -7.11 -18.16 4.18
CA GLU A 8 -8.46 -17.63 4.12
C GLU A 8 -9.12 -17.68 5.51
N GLY A 9 -9.83 -16.61 5.88
CA GLY A 9 -10.45 -16.47 7.20
C GLY A 9 -9.53 -15.88 8.28
N SER A 10 -8.22 -15.70 8.00
CA SER A 10 -7.35 -14.91 8.89
C SER A 10 -7.57 -13.41 8.70
N PRO A 11 -7.18 -12.55 9.68
CA PRO A 11 -7.28 -11.10 9.51
C PRO A 11 -6.58 -10.57 8.26
N LEU A 12 -5.43 -11.16 7.90
CA LEU A 12 -4.63 -10.79 6.73
C LEU A 12 -4.72 -11.83 5.61
N ALA A 13 -5.92 -12.37 5.37
CA ALA A 13 -6.14 -13.40 4.36
C ALA A 13 -5.47 -13.05 3.02
N PHE A 14 -4.75 -14.02 2.44
CA PHE A 14 -4.01 -13.92 1.18
C PHE A 14 -2.76 -13.06 1.19
N PHE A 15 -2.51 -12.22 2.20
CA PHE A 15 -1.27 -11.46 2.29
C PHE A 15 -0.08 -12.40 2.47
N PRO A 16 1.01 -12.25 1.70
CA PRO A 16 2.27 -12.88 2.04
C PRO A 16 2.89 -12.20 3.25
N PRO A 17 3.59 -12.92 4.13
CA PRO A 17 4.28 -12.30 5.25
C PRO A 17 5.48 -11.50 4.75
N THR A 18 5.70 -10.31 5.33
CA THR A 18 6.88 -9.49 5.07
C THR A 18 8.07 -9.93 5.94
N TYR A 19 7.80 -10.25 7.20
CA TYR A 19 8.80 -10.68 8.18
C TYR A 19 8.60 -12.12 8.57
N TYR A 20 9.69 -12.87 8.63
CA TYR A 20 9.68 -14.27 9.00
C TYR A 20 9.93 -14.47 10.50
N LEU A 21 9.21 -15.43 11.07
CA LEU A 21 9.35 -15.80 12.49
C LEU A 21 10.69 -16.47 12.82
N ASP A 22 11.36 -17.08 11.84
CA ASP A 22 12.61 -17.80 12.04
C ASP A 22 13.87 -16.92 11.96
N LEU A 23 13.69 -15.60 11.91
CA LEU A 23 14.75 -14.60 11.98
C LEU A 23 15.70 -14.55 10.78
N ARG A 24 15.42 -15.23 9.69
CA ARG A 24 16.31 -15.17 8.51
C ARG A 24 16.33 -13.82 7.85
N PHE A 25 15.19 -13.12 7.88
CA PHE A 25 14.98 -11.83 7.19
C PHE A 25 14.89 -10.64 8.14
N SER A 26 14.48 -10.87 9.39
CA SER A 26 14.50 -9.83 10.41
C SER A 26 14.97 -10.41 11.73
N LYS A 27 16.00 -9.80 12.31
CA LYS A 27 16.47 -10.09 13.66
C LYS A 27 15.85 -9.17 14.71
N GLU A 28 15.10 -8.19 14.24
CA GLU A 28 14.50 -7.16 15.09
C GLU A 28 13.21 -7.70 15.74
N ASP A 29 13.21 -7.84 17.04
CA ASP A 29 12.07 -8.36 17.80
C ASP A 29 10.78 -7.56 17.54
N TRP A 30 10.90 -6.27 17.32
CA TRP A 30 9.76 -5.39 17.03
C TRP A 30 9.10 -5.65 15.67
N ASN A 31 9.74 -6.38 14.76
CA ASN A 31 9.17 -6.82 13.48
C ASN A 31 8.57 -8.24 13.53
N GLN A 32 8.87 -9.02 14.55
CA GLN A 32 8.37 -10.40 14.63
C GLN A 32 6.86 -10.44 14.84
N GLY A 33 6.21 -11.33 14.10
CA GLY A 33 4.75 -11.48 14.16
C GLY A 33 3.97 -10.33 13.51
N LYS A 34 4.64 -9.49 12.73
CA LYS A 34 4.07 -8.31 12.09
C LYS A 34 4.29 -8.37 10.58
N THR A 35 3.53 -7.59 9.84
CA THR A 35 3.70 -7.44 8.39
C THR A 35 3.59 -5.97 8.01
N MET A 36 4.33 -5.58 6.97
CA MET A 36 4.15 -4.28 6.33
C MET A 36 2.88 -4.31 5.50
N THR A 37 2.00 -3.37 5.73
CA THR A 37 0.64 -3.43 5.19
C THR A 37 0.62 -3.41 3.67
N LEU A 38 1.45 -2.58 3.03
CA LEU A 38 1.35 -2.36 1.58
C LEU A 38 2.21 -3.31 0.74
N GLU A 39 3.08 -4.12 1.33
CA GLU A 39 3.92 -5.07 0.59
C GLU A 39 3.11 -6.15 -0.15
N ALA A 40 1.90 -6.45 0.32
CA ALA A 40 1.02 -7.39 -0.38
C ALA A 40 0.58 -6.90 -1.77
N CYS A 41 0.66 -5.60 -2.06
CA CYS A 41 0.36 -5.05 -3.39
C CYS A 41 1.29 -5.62 -4.46
N ALA A 42 2.58 -5.78 -4.14
CA ALA A 42 3.54 -6.38 -5.07
C ALA A 42 3.17 -7.84 -5.42
N ALA A 43 2.70 -8.60 -4.43
CA ALA A 43 2.19 -9.95 -4.67
C ALA A 43 0.90 -9.94 -5.51
N GLY A 44 0.00 -9.00 -5.24
CA GLY A 44 -1.22 -8.79 -6.02
C GLY A 44 -0.91 -8.55 -7.50
N HIS A 45 0.01 -7.62 -7.80
CA HIS A 45 0.48 -7.38 -9.17
C HIS A 45 1.08 -8.63 -9.81
N ALA A 46 1.96 -9.35 -9.10
CA ALA A 46 2.58 -10.56 -9.60
C ALA A 46 1.56 -11.67 -9.90
N PHE A 47 0.51 -11.80 -9.11
CA PHE A 47 -0.58 -12.74 -9.38
C PHE A 47 -1.39 -12.33 -10.61
N LEU A 48 -1.65 -11.05 -10.82
CA LEU A 48 -2.30 -10.58 -12.04
C LEU A 48 -1.42 -10.84 -13.29
N ASP A 49 -0.10 -10.61 -13.20
CA ASP A 49 0.83 -10.93 -14.27
C ASP A 49 0.82 -12.43 -14.61
N LEU A 50 0.80 -13.30 -13.59
CA LEU A 50 0.70 -14.74 -13.80
C LEU A 50 -0.63 -15.13 -14.44
N TYR A 51 -1.73 -14.52 -14.02
CA TYR A 51 -3.03 -14.76 -14.65
C TYR A 51 -3.04 -14.34 -16.12
N ASP A 52 -2.54 -13.14 -16.44
CA ASP A 52 -2.45 -12.65 -17.82
C ASP A 52 -1.61 -13.56 -18.70
N TYR A 53 -0.53 -14.14 -18.16
CA TYR A 53 0.36 -15.01 -18.90
C TYR A 53 -0.15 -16.45 -19.04
N THR A 54 -0.77 -17.00 -18.00
CA THR A 54 -1.13 -18.42 -17.94
C THR A 54 -2.61 -18.72 -18.19
N GLY A 55 -3.49 -17.73 -17.92
CA GLY A 55 -4.95 -17.91 -17.90
C GLY A 55 -5.46 -18.71 -16.69
N GLU A 56 -4.61 -19.05 -15.71
CA GLU A 56 -4.99 -19.83 -14.57
C GLU A 56 -5.79 -19.00 -13.54
N GLN A 57 -7.08 -19.31 -13.39
CA GLN A 57 -8.02 -18.59 -12.52
C GLN A 57 -7.53 -18.44 -11.08
N MET A 58 -6.79 -19.42 -10.58
CA MET A 58 -6.24 -19.39 -9.22
C MET A 58 -5.42 -18.12 -8.91
N TYR A 59 -4.66 -17.61 -9.88
CA TYR A 59 -3.86 -16.41 -9.67
C TYR A 59 -4.74 -15.15 -9.59
N TYR A 60 -5.75 -15.08 -10.45
CA TYR A 60 -6.73 -14.00 -10.39
C TYR A 60 -7.48 -13.97 -9.05
N ASP A 61 -7.94 -15.14 -8.58
CA ASP A 61 -8.64 -15.26 -7.30
C ASP A 61 -7.73 -14.83 -6.12
N ARG A 62 -6.43 -15.12 -6.20
CA ARG A 62 -5.46 -14.66 -5.20
C ARG A 62 -5.30 -13.15 -5.20
N ALA A 63 -5.22 -12.53 -6.36
CA ALA A 63 -5.17 -11.08 -6.47
C ALA A 63 -6.44 -10.45 -5.86
N LEU A 64 -7.63 -10.92 -6.24
CA LEU A 64 -8.88 -10.41 -5.66
C LEU A 64 -8.96 -10.62 -4.15
N GLY A 65 -8.47 -11.76 -3.64
CA GLY A 65 -8.40 -12.02 -2.20
C GLY A 65 -7.53 -11.01 -1.44
N ILE A 66 -6.40 -10.60 -2.04
CA ILE A 66 -5.55 -9.51 -1.50
C ILE A 66 -6.33 -8.19 -1.48
N ALA A 67 -7.00 -7.84 -2.58
CA ALA A 67 -7.79 -6.61 -2.65
C ALA A 67 -8.98 -6.60 -1.67
N ASP A 68 -9.63 -7.74 -1.46
CA ASP A 68 -10.68 -7.91 -0.44
C ASP A 68 -10.15 -7.68 0.98
N THR A 69 -8.94 -8.10 1.24
CA THR A 69 -8.28 -7.84 2.53
C THR A 69 -7.97 -6.36 2.71
N TYR A 70 -7.47 -5.69 1.69
CA TYR A 70 -7.30 -4.23 1.74
C TYR A 70 -8.62 -3.50 1.97
N LEU A 71 -9.70 -3.92 1.31
CA LEU A 71 -11.02 -3.31 1.52
C LEU A 71 -11.50 -3.41 2.98
N ARG A 72 -11.19 -4.52 3.67
CA ARG A 72 -11.53 -4.69 5.09
C ARG A 72 -10.64 -3.89 6.03
N LEU A 73 -9.37 -3.69 5.66
CA LEU A 73 -8.38 -3.02 6.51
C LEU A 73 -8.40 -1.50 6.39
N GLN A 74 -9.10 -0.94 5.39
CA GLN A 74 -9.17 0.51 5.21
C GLN A 74 -9.85 1.18 6.40
N ARG A 75 -9.17 2.15 6.99
CA ARG A 75 -9.73 3.00 8.05
C ARG A 75 -10.81 3.95 7.50
N GLU A 76 -11.61 4.53 8.38
CA GLU A 76 -12.68 5.45 7.98
C GLU A 76 -12.16 6.69 7.25
N ASP A 77 -10.99 7.18 7.63
CA ASP A 77 -10.31 8.31 7.00
C ASP A 77 -9.61 7.97 5.67
N GLY A 78 -9.62 6.70 5.26
CA GLY A 78 -8.99 6.21 4.05
C GLY A 78 -7.56 5.71 4.23
N SER A 79 -6.96 5.92 5.40
CA SER A 79 -5.59 5.50 5.71
C SER A 79 -5.45 3.99 5.94
N TYR A 80 -4.19 3.56 5.95
CA TYR A 80 -3.78 2.21 6.37
C TYR A 80 -2.63 2.34 7.36
N PRO A 81 -2.56 1.48 8.39
CA PRO A 81 -1.39 1.47 9.26
C PRO A 81 -0.16 0.98 8.49
N ILE A 82 1.00 1.50 8.85
CA ILE A 82 2.26 1.09 8.23
C ILE A 82 2.57 -0.39 8.51
N LYS A 83 2.23 -0.86 9.72
CA LYS A 83 2.49 -2.21 10.20
C LYS A 83 1.30 -2.79 10.94
N ILE A 84 1.04 -4.07 10.74
CA ILE A 84 -0.08 -4.81 11.33
C ILE A 84 0.46 -6.06 12.02
N ASP A 85 -0.08 -6.38 13.20
CA ASP A 85 0.07 -7.70 13.82
C ASP A 85 -0.69 -8.75 13.01
N PHE A 86 -0.02 -9.78 12.54
CA PHE A 86 -0.64 -10.71 11.60
C PHE A 86 -1.64 -11.69 12.26
N LYS A 87 -1.64 -11.83 13.58
CA LYS A 87 -2.58 -12.68 14.30
C LYS A 87 -3.88 -11.99 14.58
N THR A 88 -3.80 -10.70 14.96
CA THR A 88 -4.97 -9.92 15.36
C THR A 88 -5.52 -9.06 14.23
N GLY A 89 -4.69 -8.67 13.27
CA GLY A 89 -5.04 -7.68 12.24
C GLY A 89 -5.00 -6.23 12.76
N GLU A 90 -4.53 -6.04 14.00
CA GLU A 90 -4.51 -4.73 14.63
C GLU A 90 -3.26 -3.93 14.26
N PRO A 91 -3.36 -2.60 14.14
CA PRO A 91 -2.22 -1.74 13.93
C PRO A 91 -1.17 -1.88 15.04
N VAL A 92 0.12 -1.86 14.66
CA VAL A 92 1.22 -1.88 15.62
C VAL A 92 1.46 -0.50 16.22
N ASN A 93 1.20 0.54 15.44
CA ASN A 93 1.30 1.95 15.84
C ASN A 93 0.35 2.81 15.00
N GLU A 94 0.31 4.11 15.28
CA GLU A 94 -0.58 5.06 14.62
C GLU A 94 0.00 5.64 13.32
N VAL A 95 1.21 5.25 12.92
CA VAL A 95 1.82 5.75 11.68
C VAL A 95 1.08 5.19 10.48
N GLY A 96 0.68 6.07 9.56
CA GLY A 96 0.02 5.72 8.31
C GLY A 96 1.03 5.32 7.22
N ALA A 97 0.65 4.37 6.40
CA ALA A 97 1.43 3.99 5.21
C ALA A 97 1.18 4.97 4.05
N MET A 98 2.18 5.18 3.19
CA MET A 98 2.04 5.95 1.95
C MET A 98 1.40 5.10 0.87
N LEU A 99 0.23 5.49 0.38
CA LEU A 99 -0.71 4.61 -0.32
C LEU A 99 -0.44 4.36 -1.80
N HIS A 100 0.57 5.00 -2.42
CA HIS A 100 0.81 4.87 -3.86
C HIS A 100 0.91 3.42 -4.39
N PRO A 101 1.47 2.42 -3.66
CA PRO A 101 1.49 1.04 -4.14
C PRO A 101 0.08 0.45 -4.23
N LEU A 102 -0.76 0.73 -3.21
CA LEU A 102 -2.13 0.24 -3.17
C LEU A 102 -3.00 0.92 -4.24
N LEU A 103 -2.89 2.25 -4.37
CA LEU A 103 -3.64 3.00 -5.37
C LEU A 103 -3.32 2.51 -6.80
N ASN A 104 -2.05 2.26 -7.11
CA ASN A 104 -1.65 1.66 -8.39
C ASN A 104 -2.24 0.24 -8.58
N TYR A 105 -2.29 -0.54 -7.51
CA TYR A 105 -2.87 -1.89 -7.56
C TYR A 105 -4.37 -1.86 -7.85
N ILE A 106 -5.12 -1.02 -7.16
CA ILE A 106 -6.56 -0.85 -7.38
C ILE A 106 -6.84 -0.25 -8.76
N LEU A 107 -6.05 0.74 -9.19
CA LEU A 107 -6.16 1.32 -10.54
C LEU A 107 -5.99 0.25 -11.62
N ARG A 108 -5.04 -0.69 -11.45
CA ARG A 108 -4.88 -1.82 -12.38
C ARG A 108 -6.12 -2.72 -12.41
N LEU A 109 -6.69 -3.06 -11.24
CA LEU A 109 -7.91 -3.88 -11.16
C LEU A 109 -9.09 -3.19 -11.87
N HIS A 110 -9.22 -1.88 -11.68
CA HIS A 110 -10.25 -1.10 -12.36
C HIS A 110 -10.02 -1.08 -13.88
N ASN A 111 -8.87 -0.58 -14.34
CA ASN A 111 -8.62 -0.29 -15.75
C ASN A 111 -8.47 -1.55 -16.61
N GLN A 112 -7.76 -2.56 -16.10
CA GLN A 112 -7.46 -3.76 -16.88
C GLN A 112 -8.55 -4.82 -16.79
N TYR A 113 -9.24 -4.92 -15.64
CA TYR A 113 -10.21 -5.99 -15.38
C TYR A 113 -11.65 -5.50 -15.17
N GLY A 114 -11.88 -4.18 -15.17
CA GLY A 114 -13.21 -3.61 -14.98
C GLY A 114 -13.80 -3.80 -13.58
N ILE A 115 -12.94 -4.01 -12.56
CA ILE A 115 -13.37 -4.27 -11.19
C ILE A 115 -13.54 -2.97 -10.44
N THR A 116 -14.78 -2.53 -10.27
CA THR A 116 -15.15 -1.27 -9.59
C THR A 116 -15.42 -1.43 -8.09
N LYS A 117 -15.49 -2.66 -7.59
CA LYS A 117 -15.76 -2.98 -6.17
C LYS A 117 -14.79 -2.27 -5.21
N TYR A 118 -13.57 -2.02 -5.66
CA TYR A 118 -12.49 -1.46 -4.84
C TYR A 118 -12.26 0.03 -5.03
N ASP A 119 -13.06 0.71 -5.87
CA ASP A 119 -12.89 2.14 -6.15
C ASP A 119 -12.98 3.00 -4.89
N ILE A 120 -13.75 2.57 -3.90
CA ILE A 120 -13.83 3.22 -2.58
C ILE A 120 -12.47 3.29 -1.86
N ILE A 121 -11.57 2.32 -2.11
CA ILE A 121 -10.20 2.34 -1.57
C ILE A 121 -9.45 3.52 -2.17
N THR A 122 -9.55 3.69 -3.49
CA THR A 122 -8.91 4.80 -4.21
C THR A 122 -9.49 6.14 -3.77
N GLU A 123 -10.82 6.27 -3.77
CA GLU A 123 -11.51 7.52 -3.42
C GLU A 123 -11.11 8.04 -2.04
N LYS A 124 -11.16 7.19 -1.02
CA LYS A 124 -10.77 7.56 0.35
C LYS A 124 -9.26 7.70 0.51
N GLY A 125 -8.50 6.82 -0.13
CA GLY A 125 -7.04 6.82 -0.04
C GLY A 125 -6.41 8.04 -0.69
N GLU A 126 -6.88 8.47 -1.86
CA GLU A 126 -6.44 9.71 -2.50
C GLU A 126 -6.74 10.93 -1.61
N LYS A 127 -7.95 10.98 -1.04
CA LYS A 127 -8.30 12.06 -0.13
C LYS A 127 -7.32 12.14 1.05
N TRP A 128 -7.01 11.01 1.68
CA TRP A 128 -6.05 10.96 2.77
C TRP A 128 -4.62 11.36 2.32
N MET A 129 -4.17 10.88 1.17
CA MET A 129 -2.86 11.26 0.62
C MET A 129 -2.78 12.76 0.33
N ASP A 130 -3.84 13.36 -0.22
CA ASP A 130 -3.89 14.78 -0.50
C ASP A 130 -3.83 15.61 0.80
N GLU A 131 -4.63 15.24 1.81
CA GLU A 131 -4.72 15.99 3.08
C GLU A 131 -3.47 15.84 3.96
N ILE A 132 -2.77 14.71 3.88
CA ILE A 132 -1.60 14.44 4.74
C ILE A 132 -0.29 14.58 3.96
N ALA A 133 -0.10 13.79 2.90
CA ALA A 133 1.18 13.75 2.21
C ALA A 133 1.43 15.01 1.38
N VAL A 134 0.42 15.49 0.63
CA VAL A 134 0.58 16.64 -0.26
C VAL A 134 0.51 17.97 0.49
N GLU A 135 -0.47 18.16 1.39
CA GLU A 135 -0.60 19.44 2.11
C GLU A 135 0.48 19.66 3.16
N THR A 136 0.98 18.59 3.80
CA THR A 136 1.94 18.70 4.89
C THR A 136 3.34 18.25 4.52
N PHE A 137 3.50 17.58 3.38
CA PHE A 137 4.71 16.86 2.98
C PHE A 137 5.22 15.86 4.03
N ASN A 138 4.31 15.35 4.87
CA ASN A 138 4.64 14.34 5.85
C ASN A 138 4.70 12.95 5.19
N MET A 139 5.93 12.51 4.89
CA MET A 139 6.21 11.23 4.24
C MET A 139 6.75 10.17 5.22
N THR A 140 6.49 10.31 6.53
CA THR A 140 7.01 9.37 7.54
C THR A 140 6.61 7.92 7.30
N GLY A 141 5.44 7.70 6.72
CA GLY A 141 4.92 6.36 6.40
C GLY A 141 5.67 5.59 5.30
N GLN A 142 6.73 6.15 4.72
CA GLN A 142 7.56 5.41 3.76
C GLN A 142 8.54 4.43 4.40
N PHE A 143 8.88 4.63 5.68
CA PHE A 143 9.88 3.81 6.40
C PHE A 143 9.19 2.66 7.14
N GLU A 144 8.62 1.74 6.40
CA GLU A 144 7.82 0.65 6.94
C GLU A 144 8.64 -0.37 7.74
N ASP A 145 9.90 -0.51 7.42
CA ASP A 145 10.84 -1.46 8.03
C ASP A 145 11.60 -0.89 9.23
N VAL A 146 11.48 0.42 9.49
CA VAL A 146 12.12 1.08 10.64
C VAL A 146 11.09 1.63 11.62
N ASN A 147 11.54 1.93 12.84
CA ASN A 147 10.71 2.62 13.81
C ASN A 147 10.80 4.13 13.58
N VAL A 148 9.75 4.69 12.99
CA VAL A 148 9.67 6.12 12.64
C VAL A 148 9.03 6.98 13.73
N MET A 149 8.68 6.38 14.88
CA MET A 149 8.10 7.12 15.99
C MET A 149 9.10 8.14 16.54
N GLY A 150 8.66 9.39 16.61
CA GLY A 150 9.49 10.49 17.12
C GLY A 150 10.42 11.15 16.10
N LEU A 151 10.39 10.72 14.82
CA LEU A 151 11.06 11.46 13.76
C LEU A 151 10.23 12.66 13.31
N GLU A 152 10.90 13.76 13.06
CA GLU A 152 10.24 14.93 12.47
C GLU A 152 9.89 14.64 11.00
N PRO A 153 8.74 15.12 10.50
CA PRO A 153 8.31 14.85 9.12
C PRO A 153 9.37 15.15 8.06
N TYR A 154 10.02 16.28 8.15
CA TYR A 154 11.01 16.70 7.16
C TYR A 154 12.35 15.95 7.20
N GLU A 155 12.64 15.26 8.29
CA GLU A 155 13.83 14.39 8.39
C GLU A 155 13.67 13.10 7.58
N ASN A 156 12.44 12.80 7.16
CA ASN A 156 12.08 11.60 6.42
C ASN A 156 11.73 11.89 4.96
N LEU A 157 11.99 13.10 4.47
CA LEU A 157 11.71 13.43 3.09
C LEU A 157 12.64 12.67 2.17
N THR A 158 12.07 11.87 1.30
CA THR A 158 12.77 11.21 0.21
C THR A 158 11.90 11.22 -1.04
N ASN A 159 12.52 11.14 -2.19
CA ASN A 159 11.81 11.00 -3.45
C ASN A 159 11.17 9.60 -3.64
N CYS A 160 11.45 8.66 -2.73
CA CYS A 160 10.91 7.29 -2.81
C CYS A 160 9.39 7.20 -2.69
N THR A 161 8.73 8.22 -2.14
CA THR A 161 7.27 8.27 -2.03
C THR A 161 6.68 9.42 -2.85
N ALA A 162 7.29 10.60 -2.82
CA ALA A 162 6.79 11.76 -3.53
C ALA A 162 6.72 11.53 -5.05
N ALA A 163 7.81 11.10 -5.68
CA ALA A 163 7.84 10.83 -7.10
C ALA A 163 6.92 9.67 -7.54
N PRO A 164 6.85 8.52 -6.85
CA PRO A 164 5.86 7.48 -7.18
C PRO A 164 4.40 7.92 -7.02
N TYR A 165 4.08 8.76 -6.02
CA TYR A 165 2.71 9.27 -5.92
C TYR A 165 2.39 10.29 -7.02
N ALA A 166 3.32 11.17 -7.36
CA ALA A 166 3.20 12.05 -8.52
C ALA A 166 2.99 11.25 -9.82
N SER A 167 3.75 10.16 -10.00
CA SER A 167 3.57 9.25 -11.14
C SER A 167 2.18 8.61 -11.15
N TYR A 168 1.66 8.18 -10.00
CA TYR A 168 0.31 7.65 -9.91
C TYR A 168 -0.73 8.68 -10.37
N LEU A 169 -0.67 9.92 -9.88
CA LEU A 169 -1.62 10.99 -10.24
C LEU A 169 -1.62 11.28 -11.75
N LEU A 170 -0.44 11.24 -12.39
CA LEU A 170 -0.28 11.49 -13.82
C LEU A 170 -0.66 10.30 -14.71
N ASN A 171 -0.79 9.09 -14.16
CA ASN A 171 -1.20 7.88 -14.89
C ASN A 171 -2.70 7.57 -14.79
N LYS A 172 -3.50 8.42 -14.16
CA LYS A 172 -4.95 8.29 -14.14
C LYS A 172 -5.52 8.47 -15.54
N GLU A 173 -6.60 7.80 -15.88
CA GLU A 173 -7.28 7.98 -17.20
C GLU A 173 -7.68 9.43 -17.47
N THR A 174 -8.08 10.14 -16.42
CA THR A 174 -8.38 11.57 -16.46
C THR A 174 -7.60 12.26 -15.36
N VAL A 175 -6.61 13.04 -15.77
CA VAL A 175 -5.79 13.86 -14.85
C VAL A 175 -6.51 15.19 -14.66
N SER A 176 -6.95 15.47 -13.43
CA SER A 176 -7.55 16.76 -13.07
C SER A 176 -6.49 17.85 -12.92
N GLU A 177 -6.90 19.12 -12.92
CA GLU A 177 -6.00 20.23 -12.61
C GLU A 177 -5.39 20.09 -11.20
N LYS A 178 -6.15 19.57 -10.24
CA LYS A 178 -5.69 19.27 -8.90
C LYS A 178 -4.59 18.19 -8.92
N ASP A 179 -4.81 17.08 -9.63
CA ASP A 179 -3.84 16.00 -9.75
C ASP A 179 -2.51 16.52 -10.34
N LEU A 180 -2.61 17.35 -11.39
CA LEU A 180 -1.44 17.95 -12.03
C LEU A 180 -0.67 18.86 -11.07
N ASN A 181 -1.36 19.74 -10.34
CA ASN A 181 -0.74 20.63 -9.37
C ASN A 181 -0.08 19.85 -8.23
N ASN A 182 -0.77 18.87 -7.65
CA ASN A 182 -0.21 18.00 -6.62
C ASN A 182 1.04 17.24 -7.12
N ALA A 183 1.02 16.73 -8.34
CA ALA A 183 2.18 16.05 -8.93
C ALA A 183 3.37 16.99 -9.11
N ILE A 184 3.13 18.24 -9.53
CA ILE A 184 4.17 19.26 -9.67
C ILE A 184 4.79 19.58 -8.30
N ASP A 185 3.98 19.76 -7.27
CA ASP A 185 4.46 20.10 -5.93
C ASP A 185 5.28 18.97 -5.32
N LEU A 186 4.83 17.70 -5.50
CA LEU A 186 5.57 16.52 -5.07
C LEU A 186 6.92 16.36 -5.79
N ILE A 187 7.00 16.68 -7.09
CA ILE A 187 8.25 16.62 -7.85
C ILE A 187 9.19 17.71 -7.39
N ARG A 188 8.70 18.94 -7.19
CA ARG A 188 9.51 20.05 -6.67
C ARG A 188 10.08 19.76 -5.28
N LEU A 189 9.27 19.17 -4.40
CA LEU A 189 9.76 18.70 -3.10
C LEU A 189 10.93 17.72 -3.23
N SER A 190 10.94 16.89 -4.28
CA SER A 190 12.01 15.91 -4.51
C SER A 190 13.30 16.52 -5.08
N GLU A 191 13.26 17.77 -5.53
CA GLU A 191 14.40 18.50 -6.10
C GLU A 191 15.14 19.35 -5.07
N ASP A 192 14.52 19.72 -3.96
CA ASP A 192 15.06 20.54 -2.87
C ASP A 192 15.84 19.67 -1.85
#